data_781ae6d356d169de7f9e3afde592b2d8
#
_entry.id   781ae6d356d169de7f9e3afde592b2d8
#
_cell.length_a   1.000
_cell.length_b   1.000
_cell.length_c   1.000
_cell.angle_alpha   90.00
_cell.angle_beta   90.00
_cell.angle_gamma   90.00
#
_symmetry.space_group_name_H-M   'P 1'
#
loop_
_entity.id
_entity.type
_entity.pdbx_description
1 polymer ?
#
loop_
_entity_poly.entity_id
_entity_poly.type
_entity_poly.pdbx_seq_one_letter_code
_entity_poly.pdbx_strand_id
1 'polypeptide(L)'
;IIYYTSKTLKNGNHPLMLRIIQNRQTKYVSLGVNINPKFWDIKKNEPKRNCPNREAIQRLIIEKMKEYTDKIIDLKVEKREFTAKTLVEKIKNTHSCKTVGEIFLQQIEQLKRENRIGYALSHTQVYNSLIEFNKHLDIYFSDIDVQWLRKYETWLKGQNLAYNTIGIRFRTLRTVYNIAIKEGYVKAEFYPFKDYKVSKLHENTPKRAIVKDNVIKVMNHKEPVSNSSYNQLAIDLFTFSYLMGGINFTDMARLTGENIMDEQLVYRRKKTRKLIHLPIHPKAMEIMNKYKSDNPYIFPILSSFHKTEQQKLNRIHKVIGKVNACLKTLGNELELDKKLTTYVARH
;
A
#
# COMPACT_ATOMS: atom_id res chain seq x y z
N ILE A 1 -26.96 30.38 -12.17
CA ILE A 1 -26.29 31.18 -11.14
C ILE A 1 -27.31 32.18 -10.56
N ILE A 2 -27.18 32.53 -9.28
CA ILE A 2 -27.96 33.58 -8.65
C ILE A 2 -27.06 34.53 -7.86
N TYR A 3 -27.41 35.78 -7.91
CA TYR A 3 -26.91 36.83 -7.03
C TYR A 3 -27.74 36.78 -5.74
N TYR A 4 -27.12 36.27 -4.65
CA TYR A 4 -27.87 35.90 -3.45
C TYR A 4 -28.10 37.13 -2.53
N THR A 5 -29.17 37.83 -2.75
CA THR A 5 -29.51 39.08 -2.05
C THR A 5 -29.95 38.88 -0.60
N SER A 6 -30.40 37.66 -0.23
CA SER A 6 -30.83 37.35 1.13
C SER A 6 -29.70 37.36 2.18
N LYS A 7 -28.43 37.48 1.74
CA LYS A 7 -27.26 37.56 2.62
C LYS A 7 -26.38 38.71 2.19
N THR A 8 -26.29 39.75 3.01
CA THR A 8 -25.35 40.86 2.85
C THR A 8 -24.15 40.64 3.75
N LEU A 9 -22.95 40.74 3.22
CA LEU A 9 -21.71 40.65 3.97
C LEU A 9 -21.34 42.00 4.64
N LYS A 10 -20.42 41.97 5.62
CA LYS A 10 -19.99 43.19 6.34
C LYS A 10 -19.49 44.32 5.45
N ASN A 11 -18.98 43.99 4.24
CA ASN A 11 -18.51 44.94 3.23
C ASN A 11 -19.59 45.36 2.22
N GLY A 12 -20.87 45.06 2.43
CA GLY A 12 -21.97 45.39 1.57
C GLY A 12 -22.09 44.55 0.29
N ASN A 13 -21.26 43.53 0.13
CA ASN A 13 -21.30 42.64 -1.04
C ASN A 13 -22.25 41.47 -0.81
N HIS A 14 -22.75 40.89 -1.91
CA HIS A 14 -23.56 39.68 -1.89
C HIS A 14 -22.82 38.49 -2.55
N PRO A 15 -22.97 37.28 -2.04
CA PRO A 15 -22.32 36.11 -2.62
C PRO A 15 -22.99 35.65 -3.90
N LEU A 16 -22.19 35.19 -4.87
CA LEU A 16 -22.69 34.47 -6.03
C LEU A 16 -22.87 32.97 -5.64
N MET A 17 -24.04 32.43 -5.99
CA MET A 17 -24.40 31.06 -5.70
C MET A 17 -24.85 30.31 -6.95
N LEU A 18 -24.50 29.05 -7.05
CA LEU A 18 -25.13 28.12 -7.98
C LEU A 18 -26.38 27.54 -7.30
N ARG A 19 -27.55 27.72 -7.90
CA ARG A 19 -28.80 27.11 -7.44
C ARG A 19 -29.10 25.85 -8.22
N ILE A 20 -29.26 24.75 -7.53
CA ILE A 20 -29.61 23.44 -8.09
C ILE A 20 -31.01 23.09 -7.60
N ILE A 21 -31.92 22.79 -8.53
CA ILE A 21 -33.28 22.39 -8.23
C ILE A 21 -33.52 21.01 -8.81
N GLN A 22 -33.98 20.08 -7.99
CA GLN A 22 -34.42 18.73 -8.39
C GLN A 22 -35.51 18.21 -7.48
N ASN A 23 -36.57 17.66 -8.06
CA ASN A 23 -37.71 17.10 -7.31
C ASN A 23 -38.25 18.11 -6.25
N ARG A 24 -38.41 19.38 -6.63
CA ARG A 24 -38.83 20.48 -5.76
C ARG A 24 -37.90 20.81 -4.59
N GLN A 25 -36.73 20.16 -4.52
CA GLN A 25 -35.71 20.47 -3.52
C GLN A 25 -34.65 21.39 -4.11
N THR A 26 -34.31 22.44 -3.36
CA THR A 26 -33.33 23.45 -3.77
C THR A 26 -32.07 23.34 -2.90
N LYS A 27 -30.88 23.34 -3.53
CA LYS A 27 -29.59 23.50 -2.88
C LYS A 27 -28.81 24.66 -3.47
N TYR A 28 -28.10 25.39 -2.61
CA TYR A 28 -27.24 26.50 -2.99
C TYR A 28 -25.78 26.12 -2.76
N VAL A 29 -24.92 26.41 -3.72
CA VAL A 29 -23.49 26.22 -3.64
C VAL A 29 -22.79 27.53 -3.87
N SER A 30 -21.95 27.96 -2.95
CA SER A 30 -21.18 29.21 -3.09
C SER A 30 -20.12 29.07 -4.17
N LEU A 31 -19.98 30.10 -5.02
CA LEU A 31 -18.88 30.20 -5.99
C LEU A 31 -17.58 30.74 -5.37
N GLY A 32 -17.62 31.15 -4.08
CA GLY A 32 -16.46 31.75 -3.41
C GLY A 32 -16.22 33.22 -3.78
N VAL A 33 -17.10 33.82 -4.59
CA VAL A 33 -16.99 35.21 -5.03
C VAL A 33 -18.17 36.02 -4.51
N ASN A 34 -17.87 37.24 -4.07
CA ASN A 34 -18.85 38.21 -3.58
C ASN A 34 -18.74 39.49 -4.40
N ILE A 35 -19.88 40.01 -4.84
CA ILE A 35 -19.93 41.16 -5.72
C ILE A 35 -20.76 42.27 -5.10
N ASN A 36 -20.33 43.52 -5.27
CA ASN A 36 -21.10 44.69 -4.84
C ASN A 36 -22.32 44.88 -5.75
N PRO A 37 -23.50 45.21 -5.22
CA PRO A 37 -24.73 45.42 -6.02
C PRO A 37 -24.57 46.33 -7.21
N LYS A 38 -23.75 47.39 -7.12
CA LYS A 38 -23.49 48.33 -8.22
C LYS A 38 -22.82 47.69 -9.44
N PHE A 39 -22.14 46.56 -9.27
CA PHE A 39 -21.42 45.86 -10.34
C PHE A 39 -22.17 44.64 -10.89
N TRP A 40 -23.36 44.33 -10.41
CA TRP A 40 -24.17 43.20 -10.86
C TRP A 40 -25.43 43.70 -11.63
N ASP A 41 -25.71 43.10 -12.75
CA ASP A 41 -26.95 43.32 -13.50
C ASP A 41 -27.95 42.24 -13.10
N ILE A 42 -28.95 42.62 -12.31
CA ILE A 42 -29.97 41.72 -11.80
C ILE A 42 -30.88 41.17 -12.91
N LYS A 43 -31.16 41.99 -13.95
CA LYS A 43 -32.04 41.58 -15.06
C LYS A 43 -31.38 40.54 -15.95
N LYS A 44 -30.10 40.76 -16.29
CA LYS A 44 -29.31 39.86 -17.14
C LYS A 44 -28.64 38.74 -16.35
N ASN A 45 -28.60 38.84 -15.00
CA ASN A 45 -27.94 37.94 -14.09
C ASN A 45 -26.44 37.73 -14.44
N GLU A 46 -25.75 38.82 -14.74
CA GLU A 46 -24.33 38.85 -15.14
C GLU A 46 -23.59 40.06 -14.53
N PRO A 47 -22.24 40.01 -14.45
CA PRO A 47 -21.46 41.16 -14.01
C PRO A 47 -21.51 42.27 -15.07
N LYS A 48 -21.77 43.49 -14.64
CA LYS A 48 -21.77 44.67 -15.52
C LYS A 48 -20.41 44.93 -16.17
N ARG A 49 -20.36 45.72 -17.26
CA ARG A 49 -19.11 46.03 -17.99
C ARG A 49 -18.03 46.68 -17.12
N ASN A 50 -18.42 47.47 -16.12
CA ASN A 50 -17.54 48.14 -15.19
C ASN A 50 -17.20 47.31 -13.92
N CYS A 51 -17.55 46.03 -13.92
CA CYS A 51 -17.24 45.13 -12.78
C CYS A 51 -15.73 44.79 -12.75
N PRO A 52 -15.04 45.00 -11.63
CA PRO A 52 -13.67 44.54 -11.48
C PRO A 52 -13.55 43.02 -11.70
N ASN A 53 -12.52 42.58 -12.41
CA ASN A 53 -12.28 41.17 -12.74
C ASN A 53 -13.46 40.49 -13.48
N ARG A 54 -14.24 41.20 -14.26
CA ARG A 54 -15.43 40.70 -14.95
C ARG A 54 -15.18 39.38 -15.69
N GLU A 55 -14.11 39.32 -16.50
CA GLU A 55 -13.78 38.15 -17.31
C GLU A 55 -13.45 36.92 -16.43
N ALA A 56 -12.70 37.12 -15.33
CA ALA A 56 -12.39 36.06 -14.40
C ALA A 56 -13.64 35.51 -13.72
N ILE A 57 -14.58 36.41 -13.36
CA ILE A 57 -15.85 36.01 -12.75
C ILE A 57 -16.72 35.25 -13.76
N GLN A 58 -16.81 35.73 -15.02
CA GLN A 58 -17.53 35.03 -16.08
C GLN A 58 -16.96 33.66 -16.37
N ARG A 59 -15.62 33.53 -16.43
CA ARG A 59 -14.93 32.23 -16.59
C ARG A 59 -15.28 31.29 -15.44
N LEU A 60 -15.17 31.73 -14.19
CA LEU A 60 -15.54 30.95 -13.02
C LEU A 60 -17.00 30.46 -13.07
N ILE A 61 -17.92 31.31 -13.48
CA ILE A 61 -19.34 30.97 -13.65
C ILE A 61 -19.49 29.83 -14.67
N ILE A 62 -18.87 29.97 -15.84
CA ILE A 62 -18.93 28.98 -16.92
C ILE A 62 -18.33 27.65 -16.49
N GLU A 63 -17.16 27.70 -15.87
CA GLU A 63 -16.48 26.49 -15.37
C GLU A 63 -17.33 25.75 -14.33
N LYS A 64 -17.91 26.47 -13.36
CA LYS A 64 -18.78 25.86 -12.35
C LYS A 64 -20.08 25.31 -12.94
N MET A 65 -20.68 26.00 -13.88
CA MET A 65 -21.87 25.46 -14.56
C MET A 65 -21.54 24.19 -15.35
N LYS A 66 -20.43 24.20 -16.09
CA LYS A 66 -19.96 23.03 -16.83
C LYS A 66 -19.73 21.83 -15.92
N GLU A 67 -19.00 22.01 -14.83
CA GLU A 67 -18.70 20.96 -13.84
C GLU A 67 -19.96 20.24 -13.35
N TYR A 68 -20.99 21.01 -12.97
CA TYR A 68 -22.24 20.43 -12.47
C TYR A 68 -23.06 19.79 -13.61
N THR A 69 -23.06 20.39 -14.82
CA THR A 69 -23.77 19.86 -15.97
C THR A 69 -23.17 18.55 -16.45
N ASP A 70 -21.84 18.47 -16.57
CA ASP A 70 -21.13 17.25 -16.97
C ASP A 70 -21.43 16.11 -15.97
N LYS A 71 -21.41 16.42 -14.67
CA LYS A 71 -21.73 15.40 -13.64
C LYS A 71 -23.18 14.93 -13.68
N ILE A 72 -24.12 15.82 -14.00
CA ILE A 72 -25.52 15.45 -14.19
C ILE A 72 -25.67 14.53 -15.42
N ILE A 73 -24.97 14.83 -16.50
CA ILE A 73 -24.97 14.00 -17.72
C ILE A 73 -24.42 12.62 -17.41
N ASP A 74 -23.25 12.53 -16.73
CA ASP A 74 -22.65 11.26 -16.31
C ASP A 74 -23.65 10.38 -15.52
N LEU A 75 -24.28 10.98 -14.51
CA LEU A 75 -25.25 10.27 -13.67
C LEU A 75 -26.47 9.77 -14.45
N LYS A 76 -26.94 10.57 -15.42
CA LYS A 76 -28.04 10.19 -16.29
C LYS A 76 -27.66 9.06 -17.26
N VAL A 77 -26.45 9.11 -17.83
CA VAL A 77 -25.92 8.04 -18.70
C VAL A 77 -25.77 6.74 -17.93
N GLU A 78 -25.31 6.81 -16.67
CA GLU A 78 -25.20 5.65 -15.77
C GLU A 78 -26.57 5.17 -15.25
N LYS A 79 -27.68 5.81 -15.62
CA LYS A 79 -29.04 5.54 -15.12
C LYS A 79 -29.15 5.56 -13.58
N ARG A 80 -28.33 6.40 -12.93
CA ARG A 80 -28.34 6.54 -11.47
C ARG A 80 -29.24 7.68 -11.05
N GLU A 81 -30.15 7.39 -10.13
CA GLU A 81 -30.93 8.43 -9.47
C GLU A 81 -30.02 9.26 -8.56
N PHE A 82 -30.28 10.57 -8.52
CA PHE A 82 -29.57 11.48 -7.63
C PHE A 82 -30.53 12.57 -7.13
N THR A 83 -30.22 13.15 -6.00
CA THR A 83 -30.88 14.34 -5.45
C THR A 83 -29.95 15.55 -5.56
N ALA A 84 -30.48 16.77 -5.45
CA ALA A 84 -29.66 17.98 -5.39
C ALA A 84 -28.59 17.92 -4.29
N LYS A 85 -28.91 17.27 -3.15
CA LYS A 85 -27.98 17.06 -2.04
C LYS A 85 -26.87 16.09 -2.41
N THR A 86 -27.19 14.91 -2.93
CA THR A 86 -26.20 13.90 -3.30
C THR A 86 -25.32 14.33 -4.46
N LEU A 87 -25.83 15.15 -5.39
CA LEU A 87 -25.03 15.74 -6.46
C LEU A 87 -23.96 16.69 -5.89
N VAL A 88 -24.35 17.60 -4.99
CA VAL A 88 -23.43 18.53 -4.33
C VAL A 88 -22.39 17.78 -3.50
N GLU A 89 -22.80 16.76 -2.75
CA GLU A 89 -21.87 15.93 -1.94
C GLU A 89 -20.87 15.17 -2.84
N LYS A 90 -21.34 14.59 -3.94
CA LYS A 90 -20.45 13.90 -4.90
C LYS A 90 -19.43 14.86 -5.52
N ILE A 91 -19.83 16.06 -5.94
CA ILE A 91 -18.93 17.05 -6.51
C ILE A 91 -17.99 17.61 -5.45
N LYS A 92 -18.47 17.90 -4.23
CA LYS A 92 -17.61 18.30 -3.11
C LYS A 92 -16.59 17.22 -2.74
N ASN A 93 -16.97 15.94 -2.72
CA ASN A 93 -16.08 14.83 -2.45
C ASN A 93 -15.06 14.61 -3.57
N THR A 94 -15.38 14.96 -4.82
CA THR A 94 -14.42 14.98 -5.93
C THR A 94 -13.39 16.13 -5.78
N HIS A 95 -13.74 17.16 -5.02
CA HIS A 95 -12.86 18.30 -4.71
C HIS A 95 -12.34 18.31 -3.26
N SER A 96 -12.58 17.27 -2.47
CA SER A 96 -11.85 17.11 -1.21
C SER A 96 -10.41 16.72 -1.56
N CYS A 97 -9.59 17.72 -1.84
CA CYS A 97 -8.16 17.54 -2.09
C CYS A 97 -7.54 16.92 -0.84
N LYS A 98 -7.48 15.59 -0.77
CA LYS A 98 -6.72 14.92 0.28
C LYS A 98 -5.24 15.04 -0.01
N THR A 99 -4.49 15.24 1.05
CA THR A 99 -3.03 15.27 0.98
C THR A 99 -2.48 13.86 0.73
N VAL A 100 -1.24 13.80 0.30
CA VAL A 100 -0.50 12.55 0.11
C VAL A 100 -0.44 11.77 1.42
N GLY A 101 -0.22 12.48 2.54
CA GLY A 101 -0.16 11.90 3.88
C GLY A 101 -1.48 11.24 4.30
N GLU A 102 -2.61 11.93 4.09
CA GLU A 102 -3.94 11.40 4.44
C GLU A 102 -4.27 10.12 3.67
N ILE A 103 -3.99 10.06 2.37
CA ILE A 103 -4.26 8.86 1.56
C ILE A 103 -3.34 7.70 1.96
N PHE A 104 -2.05 7.96 2.25
CA PHE A 104 -1.16 6.93 2.77
C PHE A 104 -1.67 6.34 4.08
N LEU A 105 -2.05 7.17 5.05
CA LEU A 105 -2.57 6.72 6.34
C LEU A 105 -3.88 5.95 6.18
N GLN A 106 -4.80 6.44 5.35
CA GLN A 106 -6.04 5.74 5.04
C GLN A 106 -5.77 4.35 4.44
N GLN A 107 -4.83 4.24 3.51
CA GLN A 107 -4.46 2.98 2.88
C GLN A 107 -3.78 2.02 3.88
N ILE A 108 -2.91 2.52 4.76
CA ILE A 108 -2.29 1.71 5.82
C ILE A 108 -3.34 1.12 6.75
N GLU A 109 -4.30 1.93 7.19
CA GLU A 109 -5.38 1.48 8.08
C GLU A 109 -6.31 0.45 7.38
N GLN A 110 -6.62 0.66 6.11
CA GLN A 110 -7.40 -0.31 5.34
C GLN A 110 -6.67 -1.66 5.24
N LEU A 111 -5.38 -1.65 4.92
CA LEU A 111 -4.56 -2.87 4.84
C LEU A 111 -4.49 -3.61 6.18
N LYS A 112 -4.44 -2.89 7.31
CA LYS A 112 -4.50 -3.50 8.65
C LYS A 112 -5.85 -4.16 8.89
N ARG A 113 -6.97 -3.50 8.57
CA ARG A 113 -8.33 -4.06 8.68
C ARG A 113 -8.51 -5.33 7.82
N GLU A 114 -7.87 -5.37 6.65
CA GLU A 114 -7.84 -6.53 5.76
C GLU A 114 -6.88 -7.65 6.23
N ASN A 115 -6.25 -7.52 7.41
CA ASN A 115 -5.22 -8.44 7.92
C ASN A 115 -4.02 -8.61 6.97
N ARG A 116 -3.73 -7.62 6.12
CA ARG A 116 -2.57 -7.58 5.20
C ARG A 116 -1.39 -6.85 5.86
N ILE A 117 -1.06 -7.25 7.07
CA ILE A 117 -0.13 -6.53 7.97
C ILE A 117 1.26 -6.31 7.32
N GLY A 118 1.82 -7.34 6.65
CA GLY A 118 3.13 -7.18 5.98
C GLY A 118 3.11 -6.12 4.89
N TYR A 119 1.97 -5.97 4.19
CA TYR A 119 1.81 -4.95 3.15
C TYR A 119 1.58 -3.56 3.76
N ALA A 120 0.83 -3.48 4.87
CA ALA A 120 0.68 -2.27 5.66
C ALA A 120 2.05 -1.75 6.18
N LEU A 121 2.90 -2.64 6.69
CA LEU A 121 4.27 -2.27 7.11
C LEU A 121 5.11 -1.72 5.96
N SER A 122 5.03 -2.31 4.77
CA SER A 122 5.72 -1.77 3.58
C SER A 122 5.23 -0.35 3.24
N HIS A 123 3.92 -0.09 3.32
CA HIS A 123 3.37 1.26 3.12
C HIS A 123 3.83 2.23 4.20
N THR A 124 3.86 1.79 5.48
CA THR A 124 4.36 2.61 6.60
C THR A 124 5.84 3.00 6.40
N GLN A 125 6.68 2.06 5.94
CA GLN A 125 8.08 2.35 5.65
C GLN A 125 8.24 3.40 4.54
N VAL A 126 7.40 3.34 3.49
CA VAL A 126 7.42 4.33 2.42
C VAL A 126 6.90 5.68 2.91
N TYR A 127 5.81 5.70 3.68
CA TYR A 127 5.27 6.90 4.31
C TYR A 127 6.33 7.61 5.16
N ASN A 128 7.02 6.89 6.05
CA ASN A 128 8.08 7.45 6.88
C ASN A 128 9.25 7.99 6.04
N SER A 129 9.64 7.26 4.99
CA SER A 129 10.69 7.70 4.06
C SER A 129 10.32 8.98 3.31
N LEU A 130 9.06 9.15 2.95
CA LEU A 130 8.55 10.35 2.28
C LEU A 130 8.53 11.55 3.26
N ILE A 131 8.17 11.33 4.53
CA ILE A 131 8.26 12.36 5.58
C ILE A 131 9.71 12.78 5.81
N GLU A 132 10.63 11.83 5.89
CA GLU A 132 12.05 12.12 6.08
C GLU A 132 12.62 12.97 4.95
N PHE A 133 12.25 12.66 3.70
CA PHE A 133 12.64 13.39 2.50
C PHE A 133 12.00 14.78 2.42
N ASN A 134 10.68 14.87 2.53
CA ASN A 134 9.90 16.09 2.26
C ASN A 134 9.59 16.90 3.54
N LYS A 135 9.98 16.39 4.73
CA LYS A 135 9.71 16.93 6.07
C LYS A 135 8.26 16.83 6.52
N HIS A 136 7.30 16.90 5.63
CA HIS A 136 5.87 16.72 5.85
C HIS A 136 5.21 16.11 4.60
N LEU A 137 3.98 15.62 4.72
CA LEU A 137 3.19 15.09 3.61
C LEU A 137 1.84 15.81 3.44
N ASP A 138 1.78 17.07 3.90
CA ASP A 138 0.65 17.98 3.64
C ASP A 138 0.77 18.61 2.25
N ILE A 139 1.22 17.81 1.29
CA ILE A 139 1.32 18.14 -0.13
C ILE A 139 0.24 17.40 -0.90
N TYR A 140 -0.17 17.94 -2.04
CA TYR A 140 -1.14 17.32 -2.92
C TYR A 140 -0.44 16.42 -3.94
N PHE A 141 -1.18 15.46 -4.50
CA PHE A 141 -0.64 14.60 -5.56
C PHE A 141 -0.24 15.37 -6.81
N SER A 142 -0.85 16.51 -7.09
CA SER A 142 -0.45 17.42 -8.17
C SER A 142 0.96 18.00 -8.00
N ASP A 143 1.46 18.07 -6.77
CA ASP A 143 2.79 18.61 -6.45
C ASP A 143 3.89 17.57 -6.68
N ILE A 144 3.51 16.30 -6.86
CA ILE A 144 4.42 15.20 -7.17
C ILE A 144 4.59 15.10 -8.69
N ASP A 145 5.49 15.88 -9.23
CA ASP A 145 5.87 15.84 -10.64
C ASP A 145 7.11 14.93 -10.89
N VAL A 146 7.56 14.86 -12.13
CA VAL A 146 8.74 14.07 -12.53
C VAL A 146 10.02 14.58 -11.86
N GLN A 147 10.13 15.90 -11.63
CA GLN A 147 11.32 16.49 -10.97
C GLN A 147 11.33 16.12 -9.49
N TRP A 148 10.18 16.17 -8.83
CA TRP A 148 10.03 15.72 -7.45
C TRP A 148 10.43 14.25 -7.29
N LEU A 149 9.97 13.37 -8.20
CA LEU A 149 10.35 11.95 -8.20
C LEU A 149 11.85 11.74 -8.39
N ARG A 150 12.50 12.52 -9.27
CA ARG A 150 13.97 12.46 -9.46
C ARG A 150 14.72 12.92 -8.21
N LYS A 151 14.27 13.98 -7.54
CA LYS A 151 14.86 14.44 -6.27
C LYS A 151 14.75 13.37 -5.19
N TYR A 152 13.60 12.73 -5.07
CA TYR A 152 13.38 11.63 -4.14
C TYR A 152 14.27 10.42 -4.47
N GLU A 153 14.42 10.04 -5.74
CA GLU A 153 15.34 8.99 -6.18
C GLU A 153 16.78 9.30 -5.78
N THR A 154 17.26 10.51 -6.06
CA THR A 154 18.61 10.95 -5.71
C THR A 154 18.85 10.91 -4.21
N TRP A 155 17.90 11.38 -3.42
CA TRP A 155 17.96 11.33 -1.97
C TRP A 155 18.03 9.88 -1.44
N LEU A 156 17.22 8.96 -2.00
CA LEU A 156 17.25 7.54 -1.63
C LEU A 156 18.59 6.86 -1.99
N LYS A 157 19.20 7.22 -3.13
CA LYS A 157 20.53 6.76 -3.50
C LYS A 157 21.59 7.26 -2.51
N GLY A 158 21.48 8.49 -2.05
CA GLY A 158 22.34 9.05 -1.00
C GLY A 158 22.25 8.31 0.35
N GLN A 159 21.14 7.59 0.60
CA GLN A 159 20.98 6.70 1.76
C GLN A 159 21.60 5.30 1.54
N ASN A 160 22.37 5.09 0.49
CA ASN A 160 23.01 3.80 0.13
C ASN A 160 22.01 2.62 0.00
N LEU A 161 20.78 2.89 -0.43
CA LEU A 161 19.78 1.85 -0.64
C LEU A 161 19.97 1.13 -1.97
N ALA A 162 19.83 -0.20 -1.96
CA ALA A 162 19.83 -1.01 -3.19
C ALA A 162 18.70 -0.59 -4.14
N TYR A 163 18.95 -0.62 -5.46
CA TYR A 163 17.99 -0.23 -6.50
C TYR A 163 16.63 -0.93 -6.34
N ASN A 164 16.62 -2.24 -6.04
CA ASN A 164 15.38 -2.97 -5.81
C ASN A 164 14.59 -2.44 -4.61
N THR A 165 15.26 -1.95 -3.56
CA THR A 165 14.62 -1.31 -2.39
C THR A 165 14.01 0.02 -2.78
N ILE A 166 14.74 0.84 -3.55
CA ILE A 166 14.23 2.09 -4.12
C ILE A 166 13.01 1.79 -5.00
N GLY A 167 13.11 0.78 -5.88
CA GLY A 167 12.02 0.34 -6.74
C GLY A 167 10.75 -0.07 -5.97
N ILE A 168 10.88 -0.71 -4.81
CA ILE A 168 9.73 -1.03 -3.95
C ILE A 168 9.06 0.27 -3.46
N ARG A 169 9.82 1.26 -3.01
CA ARG A 169 9.29 2.55 -2.54
C ARG A 169 8.52 3.27 -3.64
N PHE A 170 9.08 3.32 -4.86
CA PHE A 170 8.40 3.94 -6.01
C PHE A 170 7.16 3.16 -6.47
N ARG A 171 7.17 1.83 -6.45
CA ARG A 171 5.98 1.03 -6.74
C ARG A 171 4.86 1.27 -5.73
N THR A 172 5.20 1.40 -4.46
CA THR A 172 4.23 1.71 -3.41
C THR A 172 3.65 3.12 -3.59
N LEU A 173 4.49 4.14 -3.81
CA LEU A 173 4.05 5.50 -4.08
C LEU A 173 3.14 5.55 -5.32
N ARG A 174 3.52 4.86 -6.41
CA ARG A 174 2.69 4.75 -7.62
C ARG A 174 1.34 4.10 -7.33
N THR A 175 1.30 3.08 -6.48
CA THR A 175 0.03 2.44 -6.09
C THR A 175 -0.88 3.42 -5.37
N VAL A 176 -0.36 4.20 -4.43
CA VAL A 176 -1.13 5.20 -3.68
C VAL A 176 -1.56 6.36 -4.61
N TYR A 177 -0.71 6.77 -5.55
CA TYR A 177 -1.07 7.76 -6.57
C TYR A 177 -2.23 7.29 -7.45
N ASN A 178 -2.20 6.03 -7.90
CA ASN A 178 -3.29 5.43 -8.68
C ASN A 178 -4.61 5.37 -7.89
N ILE A 179 -4.54 5.12 -6.58
CA ILE A 179 -5.73 5.20 -5.71
C ILE A 179 -6.26 6.62 -5.68
N ALA A 180 -5.39 7.62 -5.54
CA ALA A 180 -5.79 9.03 -5.54
C ALA A 180 -6.49 9.44 -6.85
N ILE A 181 -6.01 8.97 -8.01
CA ILE A 181 -6.68 9.19 -9.31
C ILE A 181 -8.04 8.51 -9.32
N LYS A 182 -8.12 7.24 -8.92
CA LYS A 182 -9.37 6.46 -8.93
C LYS A 182 -10.43 7.07 -8.03
N GLU A 183 -10.04 7.61 -6.88
CA GLU A 183 -10.93 8.26 -5.92
C GLU A 183 -11.21 9.75 -6.28
N GLY A 184 -10.60 10.27 -7.36
CA GLY A 184 -10.83 11.63 -7.84
C GLY A 184 -10.12 12.74 -7.04
N TYR A 185 -9.12 12.41 -6.23
CA TYR A 185 -8.34 13.40 -5.47
C TYR A 185 -7.29 14.12 -6.32
N VAL A 186 -6.96 13.57 -7.49
CA VAL A 186 -6.06 14.18 -8.49
C VAL A 186 -6.51 13.76 -9.88
N LYS A 187 -6.38 14.65 -10.87
CA LYS A 187 -6.68 14.34 -12.26
C LYS A 187 -5.56 13.50 -12.88
N ALA A 188 -5.94 12.62 -13.84
CA ALA A 188 -5.01 11.74 -14.53
C ALA A 188 -3.94 12.50 -15.37
N GLU A 189 -4.21 13.76 -15.76
CA GLU A 189 -3.26 14.60 -16.49
C GLU A 189 -1.98 14.92 -15.68
N PHE A 190 -2.07 14.92 -14.33
CA PHE A 190 -0.93 15.15 -13.44
C PHE A 190 -0.13 13.87 -13.12
N TYR A 191 -0.42 12.75 -13.78
CA TYR A 191 0.23 11.46 -13.47
C TYR A 191 1.70 11.41 -13.89
N PRO A 192 2.67 11.52 -12.97
CA PRO A 192 4.08 11.64 -13.32
C PRO A 192 4.72 10.32 -13.76
N PHE A 193 4.12 9.18 -13.40
CA PHE A 193 4.66 7.86 -13.74
C PHE A 193 4.43 7.44 -15.20
N LYS A 194 3.76 8.27 -16.00
CA LYS A 194 3.72 8.14 -17.45
C LYS A 194 5.14 8.35 -18.03
N ASP A 195 5.84 9.36 -17.54
CA ASP A 195 7.17 9.76 -18.00
C ASP A 195 8.29 9.20 -17.13
N TYR A 196 8.06 9.06 -15.82
CA TYR A 196 8.99 8.43 -14.88
C TYR A 196 8.79 6.91 -14.85
N LYS A 197 9.68 6.16 -15.51
CA LYS A 197 9.60 4.69 -15.58
C LYS A 197 10.20 4.03 -14.35
N VAL A 198 9.36 3.44 -13.49
CA VAL A 198 9.79 2.73 -12.27
C VAL A 198 10.58 1.44 -12.60
N SER A 199 10.40 0.87 -13.79
CA SER A 199 11.11 -0.34 -14.24
C SER A 199 12.63 -0.19 -14.26
N LYS A 200 13.15 1.03 -14.50
CA LYS A 200 14.58 1.32 -14.42
C LYS A 200 15.21 1.06 -13.05
N LEU A 201 14.39 0.97 -12.00
CA LEU A 201 14.81 0.70 -10.62
C LEU A 201 14.74 -0.80 -10.28
N HIS A 202 14.83 -1.66 -11.27
CA HIS A 202 14.89 -3.11 -11.10
C HIS A 202 16.24 -3.65 -11.53
N GLU A 203 16.87 -4.38 -10.61
CA GLU A 203 18.11 -5.12 -10.88
C GLU A 203 17.88 -6.61 -10.65
N ASN A 204 18.42 -7.42 -11.56
CA ASN A 204 18.46 -8.85 -11.39
C ASN A 204 19.43 -9.21 -10.26
N THR A 205 18.97 -9.99 -9.30
CA THR A 205 19.83 -10.49 -8.23
C THR A 205 20.26 -11.92 -8.54
N PRO A 206 21.55 -12.28 -8.29
CA PRO A 206 22.01 -13.65 -8.46
C PRO A 206 21.17 -14.63 -7.63
N LYS A 207 20.92 -15.81 -8.18
CA LYS A 207 20.29 -16.89 -7.44
C LYS A 207 21.17 -17.31 -6.26
N ARG A 208 20.58 -17.51 -5.10
CA ARG A 208 21.28 -17.87 -3.86
C ARG A 208 21.35 -19.38 -3.66
N ALA A 209 21.15 -20.18 -4.69
CA ALA A 209 21.26 -21.63 -4.62
C ALA A 209 22.68 -22.05 -4.21
N ILE A 210 22.78 -23.12 -3.41
CA ILE A 210 24.02 -23.84 -3.13
C ILE A 210 23.95 -25.22 -3.81
N VAL A 211 25.09 -25.82 -4.04
CA VAL A 211 25.16 -27.15 -4.67
C VAL A 211 24.59 -28.22 -3.72
N LYS A 212 24.09 -29.32 -4.30
CA LYS A 212 23.43 -30.42 -3.56
C LYS A 212 24.29 -30.99 -2.43
N ASP A 213 25.60 -31.14 -2.68
CA ASP A 213 26.52 -31.68 -1.66
C ASP A 213 26.59 -30.78 -0.43
N ASN A 214 26.59 -29.48 -0.62
CA ASN A 214 26.54 -28.51 0.47
C ASN A 214 25.21 -28.57 1.24
N VAL A 215 24.08 -28.80 0.54
CA VAL A 215 22.80 -29.05 1.22
C VAL A 215 22.91 -30.31 2.10
N ILE A 216 23.48 -31.38 1.59
CA ILE A 216 23.68 -32.65 2.34
C ILE A 216 24.58 -32.42 3.57
N LYS A 217 25.66 -31.63 3.44
CA LYS A 217 26.51 -31.27 4.59
C LYS A 217 25.71 -30.54 5.67
N VAL A 218 24.89 -29.56 5.29
CA VAL A 218 24.00 -28.83 6.23
C VAL A 218 23.03 -29.79 6.91
N MET A 219 22.38 -30.68 6.15
CA MET A 219 21.37 -31.61 6.66
C MET A 219 21.91 -32.65 7.63
N ASN A 220 23.20 -33.01 7.50
CA ASN A 220 23.86 -34.05 8.33
C ASN A 220 24.72 -33.46 9.45
N HIS A 221 24.78 -32.14 9.58
CA HIS A 221 25.53 -31.48 10.63
C HIS A 221 24.88 -31.74 12.02
N LYS A 222 25.66 -32.21 12.98
CA LYS A 222 25.20 -32.59 14.32
C LYS A 222 25.75 -31.70 15.43
N GLU A 223 26.89 -31.08 15.18
CA GLU A 223 27.56 -30.26 16.19
C GLU A 223 26.84 -28.90 16.37
N PRO A 224 26.81 -28.38 17.60
CA PRO A 224 26.24 -27.08 17.87
C PRO A 224 27.16 -25.97 17.31
N VAL A 225 26.63 -25.16 16.40
CA VAL A 225 27.36 -24.04 15.74
C VAL A 225 27.41 -22.76 16.56
N SER A 226 26.73 -22.72 17.70
CA SER A 226 26.70 -21.57 18.60
C SER A 226 26.04 -21.93 19.93
N ASN A 227 26.13 -21.09 20.95
CA ASN A 227 25.41 -21.25 22.22
C ASN A 227 23.90 -21.00 22.11
N SER A 228 23.35 -20.96 20.91
CA SER A 228 21.94 -20.69 20.68
C SER A 228 21.09 -21.95 20.79
N SER A 229 20.00 -21.89 21.53
CA SER A 229 18.96 -22.93 21.55
C SER A 229 18.26 -23.15 20.20
N TYR A 230 18.56 -22.33 19.21
CA TYR A 230 17.99 -22.41 17.86
C TYR A 230 18.84 -23.24 16.87
N ASN A 231 20.01 -23.76 17.26
CA ASN A 231 20.90 -24.47 16.34
C ASN A 231 20.21 -25.64 15.63
N GLN A 232 19.72 -26.60 16.40
CA GLN A 232 19.06 -27.77 15.81
C GLN A 232 17.78 -27.36 15.04
N LEU A 233 16.99 -26.47 15.62
CA LEU A 233 15.78 -25.95 14.93
C LEU A 233 16.10 -25.30 13.57
N ALA A 234 17.22 -24.60 13.48
CA ALA A 234 17.63 -23.95 12.24
C ALA A 234 17.97 -24.97 11.14
N ILE A 235 18.70 -26.03 11.48
CA ILE A 235 19.06 -27.13 10.58
C ILE A 235 17.79 -27.89 10.16
N ASP A 236 16.92 -28.22 11.11
CA ASP A 236 15.69 -28.97 10.85
C ASP A 236 14.71 -28.17 9.98
N LEU A 237 14.55 -26.87 10.22
CA LEU A 237 13.69 -26.00 9.39
C LEU A 237 14.26 -25.78 7.98
N PHE A 238 15.57 -25.66 7.84
CA PHE A 238 16.23 -25.60 6.53
C PHE A 238 16.01 -26.90 5.76
N THR A 239 16.28 -28.04 6.41
CA THR A 239 16.11 -29.39 5.85
C THR A 239 14.66 -29.64 5.44
N PHE A 240 13.71 -29.35 6.32
CA PHE A 240 12.28 -29.47 6.03
C PHE A 240 11.88 -28.61 4.84
N SER A 241 12.31 -27.34 4.81
CA SER A 241 12.00 -26.46 3.69
C SER A 241 12.51 -27.02 2.37
N TYR A 242 13.75 -27.55 2.34
CA TYR A 242 14.35 -28.13 1.15
C TYR A 242 13.58 -29.38 0.67
N LEU A 243 13.32 -30.33 1.56
CA LEU A 243 12.61 -31.58 1.26
C LEU A 243 11.14 -31.37 0.85
N MET A 244 10.55 -30.26 1.32
CA MET A 244 9.15 -29.91 1.02
C MET A 244 9.03 -28.85 -0.09
N GLY A 245 9.87 -28.95 -1.13
CA GLY A 245 9.79 -28.12 -2.33
C GLY A 245 10.00 -26.62 -2.10
N GLY A 246 10.78 -26.26 -1.07
CA GLY A 246 11.10 -24.87 -0.76
C GLY A 246 9.96 -24.10 -0.09
N ILE A 247 9.20 -24.72 0.79
CA ILE A 247 8.19 -24.03 1.60
C ILE A 247 8.81 -22.83 2.32
N ASN A 248 8.16 -21.65 2.23
CA ASN A 248 8.73 -20.47 2.87
C ASN A 248 8.51 -20.48 4.40
N PHE A 249 9.38 -19.78 5.11
CA PHE A 249 9.38 -19.74 6.57
C PHE A 249 8.04 -19.29 7.18
N THR A 250 7.35 -18.34 6.55
CA THR A 250 6.05 -17.84 7.03
C THR A 250 4.95 -18.89 6.92
N ASP A 251 4.94 -19.67 5.84
CA ASP A 251 3.97 -20.75 5.66
C ASP A 251 4.31 -21.91 6.59
N MET A 252 5.59 -22.30 6.68
CA MET A 252 6.09 -23.34 7.58
C MET A 252 5.76 -23.06 9.05
N ALA A 253 5.94 -21.81 9.51
CA ALA A 253 5.60 -21.38 10.86
C ALA A 253 4.11 -21.53 11.21
N ARG A 254 3.24 -21.65 10.22
CA ARG A 254 1.78 -21.72 10.39
C ARG A 254 1.20 -23.11 10.20
N LEU A 255 2.05 -24.07 9.89
CA LEU A 255 1.59 -25.47 9.73
C LEU A 255 1.05 -26.01 11.05
N THR A 256 -0.10 -26.69 10.95
CA THR A 256 -0.76 -27.42 12.04
C THR A 256 -0.92 -28.89 11.63
N GLY A 257 -1.32 -29.75 12.56
CA GLY A 257 -1.62 -31.15 12.27
C GLY A 257 -2.69 -31.33 11.17
N GLU A 258 -3.62 -30.40 11.04
CA GLU A 258 -4.65 -30.40 9.99
C GLU A 258 -4.10 -30.27 8.57
N ASN A 259 -2.84 -29.83 8.43
CA ASN A 259 -2.18 -29.72 7.13
C ASN A 259 -1.61 -31.05 6.64
N ILE A 260 -1.66 -32.11 7.45
CA ILE A 260 -1.21 -33.47 7.10
C ILE A 260 -2.44 -34.29 6.78
N MET A 261 -2.58 -34.69 5.53
CA MET A 261 -3.70 -35.50 5.02
C MET A 261 -3.15 -36.60 4.11
N ASP A 262 -3.42 -37.87 4.41
CA ASP A 262 -3.00 -39.02 3.61
C ASP A 262 -1.52 -38.98 3.18
N GLU A 263 -0.62 -38.77 4.13
CA GLU A 263 0.83 -38.60 3.90
C GLU A 263 1.21 -37.46 2.96
N GLN A 264 0.30 -36.52 2.74
CA GLN A 264 0.53 -35.32 1.98
C GLN A 264 0.48 -34.09 2.88
N LEU A 265 1.33 -33.10 2.57
CA LEU A 265 1.27 -31.77 3.15
C LEU A 265 0.36 -30.90 2.28
N VAL A 266 -0.79 -30.52 2.83
CA VAL A 266 -1.79 -29.68 2.15
C VAL A 266 -1.89 -28.33 2.87
N TYR A 267 -1.51 -27.28 2.22
CA TYR A 267 -1.59 -25.93 2.81
C TYR A 267 -1.85 -24.85 1.78
N ARG A 268 -2.42 -23.76 2.23
CA ARG A 268 -2.66 -22.59 1.39
C ARG A 268 -1.59 -21.51 1.65
N ARG A 269 -0.80 -21.17 0.61
CA ARG A 269 0.25 -20.14 0.73
C ARG A 269 -0.33 -18.82 1.23
N LYS A 270 0.23 -18.25 2.29
CA LYS A 270 -0.22 -16.99 2.88
C LYS A 270 -0.16 -15.83 1.88
N LYS A 271 0.92 -15.75 1.08
CA LYS A 271 1.16 -14.64 0.13
C LYS A 271 0.24 -14.67 -1.09
N THR A 272 0.00 -15.84 -1.68
CA THR A 272 -0.66 -15.98 -2.99
C THR A 272 -2.02 -16.66 -2.95
N ARG A 273 -2.42 -17.17 -1.77
CA ARG A 273 -3.65 -17.95 -1.56
C ARG A 273 -3.70 -19.26 -2.37
N LYS A 274 -2.62 -19.60 -3.09
CA LYS A 274 -2.55 -20.85 -3.86
C LYS A 274 -2.54 -22.04 -2.91
N LEU A 275 -3.37 -23.05 -3.18
CA LEU A 275 -3.35 -24.33 -2.51
C LEU A 275 -2.15 -25.14 -3.02
N ILE A 276 -1.41 -25.74 -2.11
CA ILE A 276 -0.24 -26.58 -2.39
C ILE A 276 -0.50 -27.96 -1.81
N HIS A 277 -0.23 -28.98 -2.61
CA HIS A 277 -0.25 -30.40 -2.24
C HIS A 277 1.13 -30.97 -2.53
N LEU A 278 1.76 -31.58 -1.55
CA LEU A 278 3.07 -32.19 -1.69
C LEU A 278 3.11 -33.49 -0.91
N PRO A 279 3.62 -34.60 -1.50
CA PRO A 279 3.91 -35.80 -0.73
C PRO A 279 4.96 -35.48 0.35
N ILE A 280 4.78 -36.02 1.55
CA ILE A 280 5.70 -35.76 2.65
C ILE A 280 6.90 -36.70 2.51
N HIS A 281 8.11 -36.11 2.38
CA HIS A 281 9.32 -36.91 2.39
C HIS A 281 9.52 -37.58 3.77
N PRO A 282 9.93 -38.87 3.88
CA PRO A 282 10.06 -39.57 5.15
C PRO A 282 10.87 -38.80 6.20
N LYS A 283 12.03 -38.25 5.81
CA LYS A 283 12.86 -37.45 6.71
C LYS A 283 12.15 -36.12 7.13
N ALA A 284 11.28 -35.57 6.32
CA ALA A 284 10.47 -34.41 6.71
C ALA A 284 9.42 -34.79 7.75
N MET A 285 8.84 -35.98 7.64
CA MET A 285 7.92 -36.54 8.64
C MET A 285 8.65 -36.76 9.98
N GLU A 286 9.87 -37.32 9.98
CA GLU A 286 10.69 -37.46 11.18
C GLU A 286 10.93 -36.11 11.86
N ILE A 287 11.28 -35.08 11.08
CA ILE A 287 11.48 -33.73 11.60
C ILE A 287 10.19 -33.18 12.24
N MET A 288 9.02 -33.35 11.60
CA MET A 288 7.76 -32.92 12.19
C MET A 288 7.45 -33.64 13.50
N ASN A 289 7.65 -34.96 13.55
CA ASN A 289 7.41 -35.77 14.73
C ASN A 289 8.32 -35.39 15.90
N LYS A 290 9.57 -34.96 15.63
CA LYS A 290 10.51 -34.46 16.65
C LYS A 290 9.96 -33.23 17.41
N TYR A 291 9.15 -32.38 16.77
CA TYR A 291 8.57 -31.17 17.35
C TYR A 291 7.13 -31.34 17.79
N LYS A 292 6.56 -32.54 17.68
CA LYS A 292 5.19 -32.83 18.12
C LYS A 292 5.03 -32.51 19.61
N SER A 293 4.04 -31.71 19.95
CA SER A 293 3.73 -31.28 21.32
C SER A 293 2.25 -30.88 21.40
N ASP A 294 1.78 -30.43 22.54
CA ASP A 294 0.43 -29.87 22.72
C ASP A 294 0.22 -28.52 22.03
N ASN A 295 1.27 -27.99 21.41
CA ASN A 295 1.17 -26.76 20.60
C ASN A 295 0.36 -27.05 19.32
N PRO A 296 -0.62 -26.20 18.94
CA PRO A 296 -1.38 -26.39 17.70
C PRO A 296 -0.52 -26.33 16.45
N TYR A 297 0.65 -25.69 16.51
CA TYR A 297 1.59 -25.58 15.38
C TYR A 297 2.62 -26.70 15.41
N ILE A 298 2.98 -27.24 14.22
CA ILE A 298 3.98 -28.32 14.10
C ILE A 298 5.35 -27.88 14.63
N PHE A 299 5.79 -26.67 14.24
CA PHE A 299 7.10 -26.16 14.68
C PHE A 299 6.96 -25.15 15.82
N PRO A 300 7.93 -25.10 16.77
CA PRO A 300 7.88 -24.22 17.94
C PRO A 300 8.19 -22.75 17.60
N ILE A 301 7.62 -22.27 16.50
CA ILE A 301 7.75 -20.88 16.04
C ILE A 301 6.60 -20.06 16.59
N LEU A 302 5.38 -20.52 16.39
CA LEU A 302 4.15 -19.93 16.92
C LEU A 302 3.58 -20.80 18.05
N SER A 303 2.68 -20.24 18.83
CA SER A 303 1.94 -20.94 19.89
C SER A 303 0.52 -20.35 19.99
N SER A 304 -0.31 -20.94 20.83
CA SER A 304 -1.66 -20.47 21.17
C SER A 304 -1.71 -19.01 21.69
N PHE A 305 -0.59 -18.50 22.24
CA PHE A 305 -0.44 -17.11 22.66
C PHE A 305 -0.55 -16.10 21.50
N HIS A 306 -0.09 -16.48 20.29
CA HIS A 306 -0.05 -15.60 19.14
C HIS A 306 -1.41 -15.57 18.41
N LYS A 307 -2.38 -14.82 18.95
CA LYS A 307 -3.76 -14.77 18.44
C LYS A 307 -3.90 -13.89 17.21
N THR A 308 -3.30 -12.68 17.22
CA THR A 308 -3.45 -11.71 16.13
C THR A 308 -2.41 -11.93 15.02
N GLU A 309 -2.74 -11.52 13.79
CA GLU A 309 -1.80 -11.59 12.67
C GLU A 309 -0.55 -10.74 12.92
N GLN A 310 -0.67 -9.63 13.64
CA GLN A 310 0.48 -8.79 14.02
C GLN A 310 1.40 -9.54 14.99
N GLN A 311 0.87 -10.21 16.01
CA GLN A 311 1.66 -11.02 16.95
C GLN A 311 2.38 -12.15 16.21
N LYS A 312 1.68 -12.87 15.32
CA LYS A 312 2.25 -13.93 14.48
C LYS A 312 3.39 -13.40 13.63
N LEU A 313 3.19 -12.27 12.95
CA LEU A 313 4.22 -11.66 12.11
C LEU A 313 5.47 -11.26 12.92
N ASN A 314 5.27 -10.58 14.05
CA ASN A 314 6.37 -10.15 14.93
C ASN A 314 7.17 -11.36 15.44
N ARG A 315 6.49 -12.42 15.85
CA ARG A 315 7.14 -13.66 16.31
C ARG A 315 7.91 -14.34 15.18
N ILE A 316 7.32 -14.47 14.01
CA ILE A 316 7.97 -15.05 12.82
C ILE A 316 9.23 -14.25 12.47
N HIS A 317 9.18 -12.91 12.46
CA HIS A 317 10.35 -12.06 12.19
C HIS A 317 11.45 -12.25 13.25
N LYS A 318 11.08 -12.38 14.53
CA LYS A 318 12.04 -12.62 15.61
C LYS A 318 12.73 -13.98 15.47
N VAL A 319 11.96 -15.04 15.17
CA VAL A 319 12.51 -16.39 15.08
C VAL A 319 13.32 -16.59 13.80
N ILE A 320 12.85 -16.09 12.64
CA ILE A 320 13.63 -16.20 11.39
C ILE A 320 14.97 -15.47 11.49
N GLY A 321 15.04 -14.35 12.24
CA GLY A 321 16.30 -13.65 12.50
C GLY A 321 17.29 -14.53 13.26
N LYS A 322 16.85 -15.23 14.33
CA LYS A 322 17.68 -16.15 15.11
C LYS A 322 18.10 -17.37 14.29
N VAL A 323 17.15 -17.99 13.58
CA VAL A 323 17.40 -19.15 12.71
C VAL A 323 18.42 -18.80 11.62
N ASN A 324 18.26 -17.65 10.95
CA ASN A 324 19.22 -17.22 9.93
C ASN A 324 20.60 -16.85 10.51
N ALA A 325 20.68 -16.39 11.76
CA ALA A 325 21.97 -16.19 12.44
C ALA A 325 22.70 -17.53 12.63
N CYS A 326 22.00 -18.56 13.16
CA CYS A 326 22.58 -19.91 13.28
C CYS A 326 22.99 -20.49 11.93
N LEU A 327 22.12 -20.41 10.92
CA LEU A 327 22.46 -20.89 9.56
C LEU A 327 23.66 -20.16 8.97
N LYS A 328 23.81 -18.86 9.20
CA LYS A 328 24.96 -18.09 8.75
C LYS A 328 26.26 -18.59 9.40
N THR A 329 26.26 -18.84 10.71
CA THR A 329 27.42 -19.39 11.42
C THR A 329 27.75 -20.76 10.87
N LEU A 330 26.78 -21.66 10.72
CA LEU A 330 26.94 -22.96 10.11
C LEU A 330 27.52 -22.89 8.69
N GLY A 331 27.02 -21.97 7.88
CA GLY A 331 27.53 -21.77 6.52
C GLY A 331 29.00 -21.34 6.49
N ASN A 332 29.45 -20.56 7.48
CA ASN A 332 30.86 -20.17 7.61
C ASN A 332 31.73 -21.38 8.07
N GLU A 333 31.27 -22.18 9.05
CA GLU A 333 31.96 -23.38 9.52
C GLU A 333 32.11 -24.45 8.43
N LEU A 334 31.10 -24.56 7.56
CA LEU A 334 31.13 -25.48 6.41
C LEU A 334 31.82 -24.86 5.17
N GLU A 335 32.43 -23.68 5.30
CA GLU A 335 33.14 -22.96 4.23
C GLU A 335 32.32 -22.81 2.94
N LEU A 336 31.00 -22.51 3.10
CA LEU A 336 30.11 -22.36 1.94
C LEU A 336 30.36 -21.03 1.23
N ASP A 337 30.43 -21.05 -0.10
CA ASP A 337 30.65 -19.87 -0.96
C ASP A 337 29.60 -18.78 -0.79
N LYS A 338 28.40 -19.15 -0.30
CA LYS A 338 27.26 -18.25 -0.17
C LYS A 338 26.72 -18.25 1.24
N LYS A 339 26.18 -17.09 1.67
CA LYS A 339 25.52 -16.96 2.96
C LYS A 339 24.33 -17.90 3.04
N LEU A 340 24.40 -18.86 3.98
CA LEU A 340 23.31 -19.79 4.26
C LEU A 340 22.17 -19.06 5.00
N THR A 341 20.96 -19.22 4.53
CA THR A 341 19.73 -18.69 5.13
C THR A 341 18.56 -19.61 4.81
N THR A 342 17.46 -19.50 5.50
CA THR A 342 16.22 -20.25 5.19
C THR A 342 15.74 -20.04 3.75
N TYR A 343 16.12 -18.93 3.09
CA TYR A 343 15.75 -18.65 1.71
C TYR A 343 16.51 -19.51 0.69
N VAL A 344 17.71 -19.94 1.03
CA VAL A 344 18.56 -20.77 0.16
C VAL A 344 17.92 -22.14 -0.12
N ALA A 345 17.21 -22.71 0.86
CA ALA A 345 16.48 -23.99 0.68
C ALA A 345 15.40 -23.97 -0.42
N ARG A 346 15.12 -22.81 -1.01
CA ARG A 346 14.07 -22.64 -2.05
C ARG A 346 14.62 -22.53 -3.47
N HIS A 347 15.89 -22.53 -3.63
CA HIS A 347 16.63 -22.39 -4.90
C HIS A 347 17.43 -23.64 -5.17
#